data_61a1f0a6c77bccb7721ed5a71468a520
#
_entry.id   61a1f0a6c77bccb7721ed5a71468a520
#
_cell.length_a   1.000
_cell.length_b   1.000
_cell.length_c   1.000
_cell.angle_alpha   90.00
_cell.angle_beta   90.00
_cell.angle_gamma   90.00
#
_symmetry.space_group_name_H-M   'P 1'
#
loop_
_entity.id
_entity.type
_entity.pdbx_description
1 polymer ?
#
loop_
_entity_poly.entity_id
_entity_poly.type
_entity_poly.pdbx_seq_one_letter_code
_entity_poly.pdbx_strand_id
1 'polypeptide(L)'
;MKKKIALIALAVTTALFAACAAENTPSAVSQQESSFAVSSEDKVTALTEESAKETVKLNMPIADKFYAIYNRCSLPVDNSASVTDDNGFCYSPVESVYDTLASLKADTEKYFTKEYLDSTFYKNLADETAFYKDINGKLYKNTDAVSDGKNIWDTTACVISDITDTGFTATVPYLDLYDAHRSAKIEYLLDNGTYKINSWTLNLDAI
;
A
#
# COMPACT_ATOMS: atom_id res chain seq x y z
N MET A 1 -11.94 -33.13 -40.58
CA MET A 1 -12.04 -31.79 -41.21
C MET A 1 -10.94 -30.88 -40.70
N LYS A 2 -9.99 -30.53 -41.56
CA LYS A 2 -8.83 -29.68 -41.25
C LYS A 2 -9.26 -28.23 -41.28
N LYS A 3 -9.01 -27.43 -40.22
CA LYS A 3 -9.12 -25.95 -40.28
C LYS A 3 -7.81 -25.30 -39.79
N LYS A 4 -7.33 -24.51 -40.67
CA LYS A 4 -6.12 -23.76 -40.84
C LYS A 4 -5.84 -22.74 -39.72
N ILE A 5 -4.57 -22.71 -39.31
CA ILE A 5 -3.92 -21.69 -38.49
C ILE A 5 -3.62 -20.49 -39.40
N ALA A 6 -4.03 -19.29 -39.00
CA ALA A 6 -3.62 -18.04 -39.60
C ALA A 6 -2.60 -17.34 -38.71
N LEU A 7 -1.37 -17.26 -39.20
CA LEU A 7 -0.26 -16.49 -38.61
C LEU A 7 -0.41 -15.04 -39.07
N ILE A 8 -0.49 -14.10 -38.16
CA ILE A 8 -0.40 -12.65 -38.46
C ILE A 8 0.97 -12.18 -38.00
N ALA A 9 1.82 -11.85 -38.98
CA ALA A 9 3.10 -11.20 -38.76
C ALA A 9 2.89 -9.67 -38.67
N LEU A 10 3.36 -9.08 -37.57
CA LEU A 10 3.35 -7.62 -37.39
C LEU A 10 4.75 -7.07 -37.76
N ALA A 11 4.80 -6.25 -38.81
CA ALA A 11 6.00 -5.59 -39.30
C ALA A 11 6.33 -4.36 -38.46
N VAL A 12 7.58 -4.27 -38.00
CA VAL A 12 8.14 -3.09 -37.33
C VAL A 12 8.74 -2.18 -38.40
N THR A 13 8.23 -0.96 -38.57
CA THR A 13 8.79 0.08 -39.42
C THR A 13 9.69 1.00 -38.60
N THR A 14 10.99 0.95 -38.86
CA THR A 14 12.00 1.90 -38.38
C THR A 14 12.03 3.10 -39.36
N ALA A 15 11.77 4.31 -38.84
CA ALA A 15 11.98 5.56 -39.60
C ALA A 15 13.37 6.13 -39.23
N LEU A 16 14.24 6.16 -40.23
CA LEU A 16 15.51 6.93 -40.25
C LEU A 16 15.21 8.36 -40.62
N PHE A 17 15.66 9.33 -39.86
CA PHE A 17 15.80 10.72 -40.31
C PHE A 17 17.28 11.02 -40.62
N ALA A 18 17.51 11.39 -41.86
CA ALA A 18 18.79 11.79 -42.38
C ALA A 18 19.09 13.26 -42.07
N ALA A 19 20.38 13.53 -41.88
CA ALA A 19 20.97 14.82 -41.59
C ALA A 19 20.99 15.72 -42.85
N CYS A 20 20.89 17.04 -42.66
CA CYS A 20 21.40 18.03 -43.59
C CYS A 20 22.52 18.82 -42.92
N ALA A 21 23.69 18.78 -43.55
CA ALA A 21 24.86 19.56 -43.24
C ALA A 21 24.77 20.99 -43.83
N ALA A 22 25.28 21.97 -43.07
CA ALA A 22 25.76 23.23 -43.65
C ALA A 22 27.00 23.65 -42.89
N GLU A 23 28.10 23.74 -43.66
CA GLU A 23 29.43 24.22 -43.23
C GLU A 23 29.39 25.73 -42.94
N ASN A 24 30.13 26.14 -41.90
CA ASN A 24 30.96 27.36 -41.87
C ASN A 24 31.86 27.35 -40.62
N THR A 25 33.20 27.41 -40.88
CA THR A 25 34.32 27.58 -39.94
C THR A 25 34.85 29.02 -40.01
N PRO A 26 35.84 29.48 -39.17
CA PRO A 26 36.10 29.21 -37.75
C PRO A 26 36.27 30.53 -36.94
N SER A 27 36.16 30.46 -35.63
CA SER A 27 36.89 31.39 -34.71
C SER A 27 37.13 30.70 -33.37
N ALA A 28 38.42 30.64 -33.05
CA ALA A 28 38.95 30.09 -31.83
C ALA A 28 38.59 30.97 -30.60
N VAL A 29 37.89 30.39 -29.62
CA VAL A 29 37.82 30.92 -28.26
C VAL A 29 38.01 29.74 -27.29
N SER A 30 38.99 29.94 -26.39
CA SER A 30 39.50 28.98 -25.39
C SER A 30 38.36 28.29 -24.62
N GLN A 31 38.34 26.97 -24.63
CA GLN A 31 37.53 26.17 -23.77
C GLN A 31 38.15 26.11 -22.39
N GLN A 32 37.52 26.74 -21.43
CA GLN A 32 37.72 26.47 -20.02
C GLN A 32 36.73 25.34 -19.66
N GLU A 33 37.25 24.11 -19.60
CA GLU A 33 36.51 22.96 -19.12
C GLU A 33 36.19 23.14 -17.63
N SER A 34 35.01 23.59 -17.32
CA SER A 34 34.40 23.52 -16.01
C SER A 34 33.79 22.16 -15.88
N SER A 35 34.55 21.20 -15.35
CA SER A 35 34.02 19.91 -14.90
C SER A 35 33.09 20.13 -13.72
N PHE A 36 31.81 20.27 -13.97
CA PHE A 36 30.78 20.09 -12.93
C PHE A 36 30.72 18.60 -12.59
N ALA A 37 31.51 18.19 -11.61
CA ALA A 37 31.23 16.95 -10.90
C ALA A 37 29.92 17.16 -10.16
N VAL A 38 28.81 16.61 -10.72
CA VAL A 38 27.56 16.45 -10.00
C VAL A 38 27.81 15.35 -8.97
N SER A 39 28.25 15.77 -7.79
CA SER A 39 28.19 14.93 -6.59
C SER A 39 26.72 14.85 -6.20
N SER A 40 26.02 13.84 -6.69
CA SER A 40 24.74 13.41 -6.13
C SER A 40 25.02 12.66 -4.83
N GLU A 41 25.43 13.36 -3.80
CA GLU A 41 25.17 12.93 -2.45
C GLU A 41 23.65 13.10 -2.23
N ASP A 42 22.89 12.03 -2.35
CA ASP A 42 21.55 11.94 -1.81
C ASP A 42 21.66 12.19 -0.31
N LYS A 43 21.48 13.47 0.05
CA LYS A 43 21.43 13.91 1.43
C LYS A 43 20.14 13.33 1.98
N VAL A 44 20.20 12.15 2.61
CA VAL A 44 19.10 11.61 3.40
C VAL A 44 18.75 12.71 4.40
N THR A 45 17.66 13.41 4.14
CA THR A 45 17.18 14.47 5.03
C THR A 45 16.79 13.79 6.33
N ALA A 46 17.43 14.14 7.43
CA ALA A 46 17.13 13.55 8.74
C ALA A 46 15.62 13.67 9.02
N LEU A 47 15.04 12.58 9.52
CA LEU A 47 13.62 12.56 9.90
C LEU A 47 13.37 13.62 10.98
N THR A 48 12.40 14.49 10.73
CA THR A 48 11.95 15.52 11.68
C THR A 48 10.57 15.18 12.24
N GLU A 49 10.23 15.75 13.37
CA GLU A 49 8.88 15.60 13.96
C GLU A 49 7.77 16.02 12.97
N GLU A 50 8.00 17.11 12.23
CA GLU A 50 7.03 17.60 11.24
C GLU A 50 6.85 16.62 10.07
N SER A 51 7.94 16.08 9.52
CA SER A 51 7.87 15.08 8.45
C SER A 51 7.26 13.76 8.94
N ALA A 52 7.48 13.38 10.19
CA ALA A 52 6.85 12.22 10.81
C ALA A 52 5.33 12.44 10.97
N LYS A 53 4.88 13.62 11.43
CA LYS A 53 3.46 13.98 11.50
C LYS A 53 2.77 13.95 10.14
N GLU A 54 3.43 14.46 9.11
CA GLU A 54 2.89 14.40 7.74
C GLU A 54 2.78 12.96 7.24
N THR A 55 3.77 12.11 7.57
CA THR A 55 3.70 10.66 7.27
C THR A 55 2.49 10.01 7.94
N VAL A 56 2.24 10.29 9.22
CA VAL A 56 1.05 9.77 9.94
C VAL A 56 -0.23 10.24 9.27
N LYS A 57 -0.34 11.52 8.97
CA LYS A 57 -1.53 12.13 8.35
C LYS A 57 -1.86 11.51 6.99
N LEU A 58 -0.85 11.21 6.18
CA LEU A 58 -1.03 10.58 4.87
C LEU A 58 -1.34 9.08 4.98
N ASN A 59 -0.69 8.38 5.88
CA ASN A 59 -0.79 6.91 5.96
C ASN A 59 -1.99 6.43 6.77
N MET A 60 -2.41 7.13 7.83
CA MET A 60 -3.48 6.66 8.72
C MET A 60 -4.81 6.36 8.02
N PRO A 61 -5.34 7.21 7.12
CA PRO A 61 -6.59 6.89 6.43
C PRO A 61 -6.51 5.61 5.58
N ILE A 62 -5.33 5.35 5.00
CA ILE A 62 -5.08 4.16 4.19
C ILE A 62 -4.90 2.93 5.09
N ALA A 63 -4.17 3.09 6.18
CA ALA A 63 -3.94 2.04 7.16
C ALA A 63 -5.26 1.60 7.83
N ASP A 64 -6.13 2.54 8.20
CA ASP A 64 -7.45 2.24 8.76
C ASP A 64 -8.35 1.48 7.77
N LYS A 65 -8.27 1.83 6.48
CA LYS A 65 -8.94 1.06 5.42
C LYS A 65 -8.48 -0.41 5.42
N PHE A 66 -7.18 -0.68 5.45
CA PHE A 66 -6.67 -2.05 5.50
C PHE A 66 -7.00 -2.73 6.82
N TYR A 67 -6.91 -2.01 7.95
CA TYR A 67 -7.37 -2.52 9.23
C TYR A 67 -8.84 -2.98 9.16
N ALA A 68 -9.72 -2.19 8.57
CA ALA A 68 -11.11 -2.55 8.39
C ALA A 68 -11.28 -3.76 7.45
N ILE A 69 -10.50 -3.86 6.38
CA ILE A 69 -10.53 -5.01 5.47
C ILE A 69 -10.16 -6.29 6.23
N TYR A 70 -9.02 -6.34 6.89
CA TYR A 70 -8.50 -7.58 7.50
C TYR A 70 -9.10 -7.94 8.85
N ASN A 71 -9.61 -6.98 9.63
CA ASN A 71 -10.16 -7.25 10.96
C ASN A 71 -11.68 -7.10 11.04
N ARG A 72 -12.32 -6.47 10.03
CA ARG A 72 -13.76 -6.20 10.02
C ARG A 72 -14.45 -6.72 8.75
N CYS A 73 -13.72 -7.40 7.88
CA CYS A 73 -14.28 -7.98 6.64
C CYS A 73 -15.05 -6.95 5.79
N SER A 74 -14.49 -5.74 5.60
CA SER A 74 -15.24 -4.55 5.16
C SER A 74 -15.41 -4.39 3.64
N LEU A 75 -14.81 -5.26 2.80
CA LEU A 75 -14.97 -5.11 1.35
C LEU A 75 -16.42 -5.36 0.92
N PRO A 76 -16.95 -4.54 -0.01
CA PRO A 76 -18.28 -4.77 -0.60
C PRO A 76 -18.32 -6.03 -1.46
N VAL A 77 -19.48 -6.64 -1.58
CA VAL A 77 -19.67 -7.90 -2.29
C VAL A 77 -20.94 -7.91 -3.14
N ASP A 78 -20.93 -8.72 -4.18
CA ASP A 78 -22.13 -9.11 -4.93
C ASP A 78 -22.76 -10.36 -4.30
N ASN A 79 -23.80 -10.16 -3.52
CA ASN A 79 -24.51 -11.27 -2.86
C ASN A 79 -25.35 -12.14 -3.83
N SER A 80 -25.53 -11.72 -5.08
CA SER A 80 -26.28 -12.51 -6.07
C SER A 80 -25.51 -13.73 -6.60
N ALA A 81 -24.18 -13.74 -6.41
CA ALA A 81 -23.26 -14.77 -6.91
C ALA A 81 -22.53 -15.51 -5.77
N SER A 82 -23.17 -15.65 -4.61
CA SER A 82 -22.62 -16.33 -3.45
C SER A 82 -22.40 -17.83 -3.70
N VAL A 83 -21.36 -18.38 -3.09
CA VAL A 83 -21.03 -19.82 -3.10
C VAL A 83 -20.83 -20.31 -1.66
N THR A 84 -21.16 -21.55 -1.39
CA THR A 84 -20.85 -22.20 -0.10
C THR A 84 -19.66 -23.11 -0.31
N ASP A 85 -18.68 -23.04 0.57
CA ASP A 85 -17.51 -23.92 0.53
C ASP A 85 -17.80 -25.29 1.18
N ASP A 86 -16.80 -26.18 1.13
CA ASP A 86 -16.92 -27.56 1.66
C ASP A 86 -17.12 -27.58 3.19
N ASN A 87 -16.76 -26.52 3.89
CA ASN A 87 -16.94 -26.36 5.34
C ASN A 87 -18.27 -25.69 5.72
N GLY A 88 -19.09 -25.32 4.73
CA GLY A 88 -20.39 -24.71 4.92
C GLY A 88 -20.38 -23.18 5.05
N PHE A 89 -19.24 -22.50 4.91
CA PHE A 89 -19.14 -21.03 4.94
C PHE A 89 -19.61 -20.42 3.62
N CYS A 90 -20.36 -19.31 3.73
CA CYS A 90 -20.86 -18.57 2.58
C CYS A 90 -19.84 -17.50 2.14
N TYR A 91 -19.49 -17.51 0.86
CA TYR A 91 -18.58 -16.55 0.25
C TYR A 91 -19.24 -15.85 -0.94
N SER A 92 -19.07 -14.52 -1.01
CA SER A 92 -19.55 -13.70 -2.12
C SER A 92 -18.38 -13.02 -2.83
N PRO A 93 -18.44 -12.88 -4.18
CA PRO A 93 -17.37 -12.20 -4.92
C PRO A 93 -17.27 -10.74 -4.48
N VAL A 94 -16.03 -10.29 -4.31
CA VAL A 94 -15.73 -8.92 -3.90
C VAL A 94 -15.95 -7.95 -5.06
N GLU A 95 -16.61 -6.82 -4.78
CA GLU A 95 -16.79 -5.69 -5.69
C GLU A 95 -15.83 -4.55 -5.31
N SER A 96 -14.58 -4.66 -5.72
CA SER A 96 -13.55 -3.67 -5.42
C SER A 96 -12.49 -3.61 -6.52
N VAL A 97 -11.44 -2.80 -6.29
CA VAL A 97 -10.25 -2.74 -7.16
C VAL A 97 -9.33 -3.96 -7.01
N TYR A 98 -9.63 -4.85 -6.07
CA TYR A 98 -8.84 -6.06 -5.83
C TYR A 98 -9.49 -7.27 -6.48
N ASP A 99 -8.90 -7.75 -7.56
CA ASP A 99 -9.41 -8.93 -8.28
C ASP A 99 -9.04 -10.24 -7.57
N THR A 100 -7.91 -10.25 -6.85
CA THR A 100 -7.36 -11.45 -6.18
C THR A 100 -6.82 -11.11 -4.79
N LEU A 101 -6.64 -12.14 -3.96
CA LEU A 101 -5.97 -12.00 -2.67
C LEU A 101 -4.52 -11.50 -2.82
N ALA A 102 -3.84 -11.91 -3.90
CA ALA A 102 -2.49 -11.44 -4.19
C ALA A 102 -2.46 -9.93 -4.47
N SER A 103 -3.43 -9.38 -5.23
CA SER A 103 -3.52 -7.94 -5.49
C SER A 103 -3.82 -7.13 -4.23
N LEU A 104 -4.69 -7.63 -3.34
CA LEU A 104 -4.97 -7.02 -2.04
C LEU A 104 -3.70 -7.01 -1.16
N LYS A 105 -2.98 -8.13 -1.06
CA LYS A 105 -1.72 -8.22 -0.29
C LYS A 105 -0.66 -7.27 -0.82
N ALA A 106 -0.44 -7.24 -2.13
CA ALA A 106 0.56 -6.36 -2.77
C ALA A 106 0.30 -4.87 -2.50
N ASP A 107 -0.96 -4.45 -2.42
CA ASP A 107 -1.31 -3.07 -2.07
C ASP A 107 -1.09 -2.80 -0.57
N THR A 108 -1.42 -3.75 0.30
CA THR A 108 -1.22 -3.64 1.75
C THR A 108 0.27 -3.55 2.12
N GLU A 109 1.13 -4.30 1.46
CA GLU A 109 2.59 -4.35 1.70
C GLU A 109 3.32 -3.03 1.42
N LYS A 110 2.66 -2.07 0.77
CA LYS A 110 3.19 -0.71 0.61
C LYS A 110 3.19 0.10 1.90
N TYR A 111 2.31 -0.22 2.85
CA TYR A 111 2.04 0.58 4.05
C TYR A 111 2.43 -0.10 5.36
N PHE A 112 2.61 -1.41 5.34
CA PHE A 112 2.94 -2.21 6.52
C PHE A 112 4.18 -3.05 6.27
N THR A 113 4.94 -3.31 7.34
CA THR A 113 6.05 -4.24 7.27
C THR A 113 5.54 -5.67 7.12
N LYS A 114 6.34 -6.52 6.45
CA LYS A 114 5.98 -7.93 6.28
C LYS A 114 5.78 -8.64 7.63
N GLU A 115 6.62 -8.33 8.62
CA GLU A 115 6.53 -8.91 9.95
C GLU A 115 5.21 -8.59 10.64
N TYR A 116 4.76 -7.32 10.56
CA TYR A 116 3.45 -6.94 11.08
C TYR A 116 2.32 -7.68 10.35
N LEU A 117 2.36 -7.75 9.03
CA LEU A 117 1.32 -8.41 8.24
C LEU A 117 1.20 -9.90 8.56
N ASP A 118 2.32 -10.62 8.60
CA ASP A 118 2.36 -12.05 8.89
C ASP A 118 1.87 -12.35 10.33
N SER A 119 2.20 -11.47 11.28
CA SER A 119 1.82 -11.63 12.69
C SER A 119 0.39 -11.19 13.03
N THR A 120 -0.26 -10.42 12.16
CA THR A 120 -1.58 -9.81 12.42
C THR A 120 -2.59 -10.12 11.30
N PHE A 121 -2.55 -9.35 10.21
CA PHE A 121 -3.59 -9.40 9.18
C PHE A 121 -3.68 -10.73 8.45
N TYR A 122 -2.53 -11.33 8.11
CA TYR A 122 -2.51 -12.56 7.32
C TYR A 122 -2.92 -13.81 8.11
N LYS A 123 -2.96 -13.73 9.44
CA LYS A 123 -3.55 -14.81 10.27
C LYS A 123 -5.01 -15.04 9.92
N ASN A 124 -5.77 -13.97 9.66
CA ASN A 124 -7.19 -14.05 9.31
C ASN A 124 -7.45 -14.56 7.87
N LEU A 125 -6.39 -14.91 7.15
CA LEU A 125 -6.44 -15.45 5.78
C LEU A 125 -5.98 -16.92 5.71
N ALA A 126 -5.50 -17.48 6.82
CA ALA A 126 -4.75 -18.74 6.80
C ALA A 126 -5.58 -19.97 7.19
N ASP A 127 -6.75 -19.80 7.77
CA ASP A 127 -7.58 -20.88 8.28
C ASP A 127 -8.81 -21.17 7.41
N GLU A 128 -9.58 -22.18 7.82
CA GLU A 128 -10.80 -22.58 7.13
C GLU A 128 -11.90 -21.50 7.14
N THR A 129 -11.84 -20.58 8.11
CA THR A 129 -12.76 -19.45 8.28
C THR A 129 -12.22 -18.14 7.71
N ALA A 130 -11.25 -18.22 6.79
CA ALA A 130 -10.59 -17.05 6.21
C ALA A 130 -11.59 -15.98 5.77
N PHE A 131 -11.32 -14.72 6.14
CA PHE A 131 -12.18 -13.59 5.74
C PHE A 131 -12.22 -13.38 4.23
N TYR A 132 -11.11 -13.67 3.57
CA TYR A 132 -10.97 -13.56 2.11
C TYR A 132 -10.21 -14.74 1.56
N LYS A 133 -10.62 -15.24 0.39
CA LYS A 133 -9.90 -16.26 -0.37
C LYS A 133 -10.15 -16.10 -1.87
N ASP A 134 -9.25 -16.66 -2.66
CA ASP A 134 -9.46 -16.75 -4.10
C ASP A 134 -10.30 -18.00 -4.43
N ILE A 135 -11.39 -17.79 -5.16
CA ILE A 135 -12.22 -18.87 -5.71
C ILE A 135 -12.27 -18.67 -7.23
N ASN A 136 -11.80 -19.67 -7.99
CA ASN A 136 -11.73 -19.62 -9.45
C ASN A 136 -10.98 -18.38 -10.00
N GLY A 137 -9.92 -17.93 -9.29
CA GLY A 137 -9.10 -16.80 -9.71
C GLY A 137 -9.71 -15.41 -9.44
N LYS A 138 -10.76 -15.33 -8.63
CA LYS A 138 -11.39 -14.08 -8.20
C LYS A 138 -11.44 -14.01 -6.68
N LEU A 139 -11.31 -12.80 -6.12
CA LEU A 139 -11.38 -12.56 -4.68
C LEU A 139 -12.83 -12.72 -4.18
N TYR A 140 -13.00 -13.49 -3.13
CA TYR A 140 -14.26 -13.69 -2.42
C TYR A 140 -14.11 -13.32 -0.94
N LYS A 141 -15.20 -12.82 -0.34
CA LYS A 141 -15.32 -12.49 1.07
C LYS A 141 -16.27 -13.45 1.76
N ASN A 142 -15.90 -13.92 2.95
CA ASN A 142 -16.76 -14.65 3.86
C ASN A 142 -17.87 -13.71 4.38
N THR A 143 -19.12 -14.01 4.04
CA THR A 143 -20.29 -13.20 4.42
C THR A 143 -20.84 -13.55 5.80
N ASP A 144 -20.40 -14.67 6.38
CA ASP A 144 -20.71 -15.03 7.77
C ASP A 144 -19.83 -14.29 8.77
N ALA A 145 -18.69 -13.73 8.30
CA ALA A 145 -17.80 -12.91 9.09
C ALA A 145 -18.20 -11.43 8.95
N VAL A 146 -18.98 -10.93 9.88
CA VAL A 146 -19.43 -9.52 9.91
C VAL A 146 -18.86 -8.82 11.12
N SER A 147 -18.26 -7.66 10.90
CA SER A 147 -17.88 -6.74 11.96
C SER A 147 -18.19 -5.31 11.52
N ASP A 148 -19.13 -4.68 12.20
CA ASP A 148 -19.45 -3.28 12.01
C ASP A 148 -18.58 -2.39 12.89
N GLY A 149 -18.42 -1.15 12.45
CA GLY A 149 -17.84 -0.09 13.23
C GLY A 149 -16.67 0.62 12.55
N LYS A 150 -16.45 1.86 12.97
CA LYS A 150 -15.42 2.73 12.44
C LYS A 150 -14.77 3.53 13.57
N ASN A 151 -13.46 3.55 13.60
CA ASN A 151 -12.72 4.50 14.44
C ASN A 151 -12.66 5.85 13.74
N ILE A 152 -12.69 6.94 14.51
CA ILE A 152 -12.52 8.30 13.98
C ILE A 152 -11.18 8.82 14.51
N TRP A 153 -10.20 8.91 13.60
CA TRP A 153 -8.82 9.27 13.92
C TRP A 153 -8.59 10.77 13.92
N ASP A 154 -7.98 11.30 14.97
CA ASP A 154 -7.47 12.68 14.99
C ASP A 154 -5.96 12.69 14.73
N THR A 155 -5.59 12.65 13.47
CA THR A 155 -4.19 12.70 13.04
C THR A 155 -3.55 14.07 13.27
N THR A 156 -4.33 15.12 13.51
CA THR A 156 -3.81 16.47 13.77
C THR A 156 -3.30 16.63 15.20
N ALA A 157 -3.87 15.86 16.13
CA ALA A 157 -3.45 15.81 17.54
C ALA A 157 -2.42 14.69 17.81
N CYS A 158 -1.82 14.08 16.78
CA CYS A 158 -0.83 13.04 16.98
C CYS A 158 0.44 13.56 17.66
N VAL A 159 0.99 12.76 18.56
CA VAL A 159 2.26 13.02 19.26
C VAL A 159 3.31 12.08 18.69
N ILE A 160 4.45 12.64 18.27
CA ILE A 160 5.59 11.87 17.76
C ILE A 160 6.64 11.72 18.85
N SER A 161 7.19 10.52 18.99
CA SER A 161 8.28 10.19 19.90
C SER A 161 9.29 9.23 19.25
N ASP A 162 10.39 8.96 19.95
CA ASP A 162 11.39 7.95 19.57
C ASP A 162 11.91 8.09 18.13
N ILE A 163 12.12 9.34 17.66
CA ILE A 163 12.61 9.60 16.32
C ILE A 163 14.07 9.11 16.21
N THR A 164 14.31 8.28 15.21
CA THR A 164 15.62 7.73 14.84
C THR A 164 15.83 7.84 13.33
N ASP A 165 17.01 7.51 12.84
CA ASP A 165 17.28 7.45 11.39
C ASP A 165 16.45 6.37 10.67
N THR A 166 15.92 5.38 11.39
CA THR A 166 15.22 4.22 10.83
C THR A 166 13.75 4.15 11.19
N GLY A 167 13.23 5.07 12.02
CA GLY A 167 11.83 5.01 12.39
C GLY A 167 11.42 6.01 13.47
N PHE A 168 10.15 5.94 13.83
CA PHE A 168 9.55 6.77 14.88
C PHE A 168 8.29 6.10 15.46
N THR A 169 7.87 6.61 16.61
CA THR A 169 6.59 6.22 17.24
C THR A 169 5.60 7.38 17.11
N ALA A 170 4.34 7.06 16.76
CA ALA A 170 3.23 8.00 16.80
C ALA A 170 2.18 7.54 17.80
N THR A 171 1.71 8.44 18.67
CA THR A 171 0.50 8.23 19.47
C THR A 171 -0.61 9.06 18.85
N VAL A 172 -1.67 8.37 18.35
CA VAL A 172 -2.76 8.99 17.60
C VAL A 172 -4.06 8.85 18.38
N PRO A 173 -4.70 9.97 18.79
CA PRO A 173 -6.03 9.94 19.42
C PRO A 173 -7.10 9.47 18.43
N TYR A 174 -8.13 8.80 18.94
CA TYR A 174 -9.30 8.43 18.15
C TYR A 174 -10.55 8.27 19.03
N LEU A 175 -11.72 8.33 18.39
CA LEU A 175 -12.97 7.84 18.98
C LEU A 175 -13.18 6.40 18.54
N ASP A 176 -13.48 5.53 19.48
CA ASP A 176 -13.79 4.13 19.20
C ASP A 176 -15.27 3.97 18.74
N LEU A 177 -15.70 2.74 18.54
CA LEU A 177 -17.06 2.39 18.10
C LEU A 177 -18.17 2.84 19.04
N TYR A 178 -17.82 3.19 20.28
CA TYR A 178 -18.73 3.60 21.37
C TYR A 178 -18.57 5.08 21.70
N ASP A 179 -17.96 5.87 20.82
CA ASP A 179 -17.62 7.29 21.02
C ASP A 179 -16.72 7.54 22.25
N ALA A 180 -16.01 6.51 22.71
CA ALA A 180 -15.04 6.68 23.78
C ALA A 180 -13.71 7.21 23.23
N HIS A 181 -13.15 8.24 23.90
CA HIS A 181 -11.82 8.75 23.58
C HIS A 181 -10.74 7.72 23.95
N ARG A 182 -9.92 7.39 22.97
CA ARG A 182 -8.83 6.44 23.07
C ARG A 182 -7.60 6.98 22.36
N SER A 183 -6.48 6.29 22.53
CA SER A 183 -5.29 6.50 21.71
C SER A 183 -4.73 5.17 21.18
N ALA A 184 -4.00 5.27 20.08
CA ALA A 184 -3.26 4.16 19.50
C ALA A 184 -1.78 4.50 19.47
N LYS A 185 -0.94 3.54 19.82
CA LYS A 185 0.51 3.61 19.61
C LYS A 185 0.86 2.91 18.31
N ILE A 186 1.55 3.60 17.41
CA ILE A 186 1.92 3.11 16.08
C ILE A 186 3.42 3.32 15.89
N GLU A 187 4.13 2.26 15.60
CA GLU A 187 5.56 2.31 15.30
C GLU A 187 5.76 2.25 13.78
N TYR A 188 6.51 3.21 13.26
CA TYR A 188 6.90 3.28 11.86
C TYR A 188 8.37 2.92 11.71
N LEU A 189 8.68 2.05 10.74
CA LEU A 189 10.04 1.73 10.33
C LEU A 189 10.29 2.10 8.87
N LEU A 190 11.50 2.57 8.58
CA LEU A 190 11.97 2.82 7.23
C LEU A 190 12.25 1.48 6.53
N ASP A 191 11.45 1.17 5.52
CA ASP A 191 11.58 -0.03 4.70
C ASP A 191 11.61 0.35 3.22
N ASN A 192 12.73 0.07 2.56
CA ASN A 192 12.96 0.41 1.14
C ASN A 192 12.67 1.90 0.81
N GLY A 193 13.11 2.82 1.69
CA GLY A 193 12.96 4.27 1.50
C GLY A 193 11.57 4.82 1.84
N THR A 194 10.67 4.01 2.39
CA THR A 194 9.32 4.41 2.80
C THR A 194 9.06 4.02 4.25
N TYR A 195 8.45 4.92 5.04
CA TYR A 195 8.03 4.59 6.40
C TYR A 195 6.77 3.74 6.38
N LYS A 196 6.87 2.51 6.89
CA LYS A 196 5.79 1.54 7.01
C LYS A 196 5.41 1.29 8.46
N ILE A 197 4.17 0.97 8.71
CA ILE A 197 3.67 0.57 10.02
C ILE A 197 4.25 -0.81 10.37
N ASN A 198 4.99 -0.86 11.49
CA ASN A 198 5.61 -2.08 12.04
C ASN A 198 4.87 -2.63 13.26
N SER A 199 4.19 -1.76 13.98
CA SER A 199 3.40 -2.12 15.16
C SER A 199 2.21 -1.18 15.28
N TRP A 200 1.06 -1.71 15.69
CA TRP A 200 -0.15 -0.93 15.90
C TRP A 200 -0.92 -1.50 17.10
N THR A 201 -0.90 -0.78 18.20
CA THR A 201 -1.60 -1.12 19.44
C THR A 201 -2.75 -0.15 19.66
N LEU A 202 -3.97 -0.69 19.76
CA LEU A 202 -5.19 0.06 20.03
C LEU A 202 -5.52 0.08 21.53
N ASN A 203 -6.52 0.89 21.90
CA ASN A 203 -7.16 0.94 23.21
C ASN A 203 -6.22 1.34 24.36
N LEU A 204 -5.24 2.19 24.09
CA LEU A 204 -4.52 2.88 25.15
C LEU A 204 -5.47 3.92 25.77
N ASP A 205 -5.31 4.19 27.06
CA ASP A 205 -6.06 5.26 27.73
C ASP A 205 -5.81 6.59 26.99
N ALA A 206 -6.84 7.45 26.96
CA ALA A 206 -6.71 8.77 26.35
C ALA A 206 -5.59 9.55 27.04
N ILE A 207 -4.77 10.23 26.25
CA ILE A 207 -3.69 11.11 26.73
C ILE A 207 -4.30 12.42 27.21
#